data_2962ec29389eb109ab96633bbc595e86
#
_entry.id   2962ec29389eb109ab96633bbc595e86
#
_cell.length_a   1.000
_cell.length_b   1.000
_cell.length_c   1.000
_cell.angle_alpha   90.00
_cell.angle_beta   90.00
_cell.angle_gamma   90.00
#
_symmetry.space_group_name_H-M   'P 1'
#
loop_
_entity.id
_entity.type
_entity.pdbx_description
1 polymer ?
#
loop_
_entity_poly.entity_id
_entity_poly.type
_entity_poly.pdbx_seq_one_letter_code
_entity_poly.pdbx_strand_id
1 'polypeptide(L)'
;MQARIVGIQRGARWLGEGWQLFLGAPLGWLAMVFAYWLLMTLASLPPLVGVAVAPVLVPAFSVGFMAAARAVGSGQRLELALLFEGFRPPVLRTQLVLGLAYLACLALVLSATTLADGGALARWMATGQHPGEDALQSEAFFAALACAALFYVPVMMMFWFAPPLAAWHATGAGKALFFSFFACLMNWRAFLAYGTVTAAVTLVLPFLALSGLMLASGGALAVPVVSLAFPLLLVLLPTLFASFYVSYRDVFASK
;
A
#
# COMPACT_ATOMS: atom_id res chain seq x y z
N MET A 1 -0.27 -20.48 14.89
CA MET A 1 -0.17 -19.05 14.59
C MET A 1 -1.33 -18.36 15.29
N GLN A 2 -1.07 -17.40 16.18
CA GLN A 2 -2.10 -16.62 16.87
C GLN A 2 -1.79 -15.15 16.69
N ALA A 3 -2.78 -14.38 16.23
CA ALA A 3 -2.69 -12.93 16.18
C ALA A 3 -2.80 -12.36 17.61
N ARG A 4 -1.97 -11.36 17.92
CA ARG A 4 -2.03 -10.64 19.21
C ARG A 4 -2.81 -9.35 19.04
N ILE A 5 -3.44 -8.93 20.11
CA ILE A 5 -4.04 -7.59 20.19
C ILE A 5 -2.96 -6.64 20.72
N VAL A 6 -2.68 -5.61 19.93
CA VAL A 6 -1.71 -4.57 20.28
C VAL A 6 -2.42 -3.27 20.66
N GLY A 7 -1.81 -2.51 21.56
CA GLY A 7 -2.38 -1.24 22.02
C GLY A 7 -2.32 -0.14 20.94
N ILE A 8 -3.21 0.84 21.05
CA ILE A 8 -3.31 2.00 20.15
C ILE A 8 -1.97 2.72 19.95
N GLN A 9 -1.18 2.87 21.02
CA GLN A 9 0.14 3.51 20.97
C GLN A 9 1.16 2.76 20.10
N ARG A 10 1.02 1.43 19.96
CA ARG A 10 1.88 0.64 19.07
C ARG A 10 1.57 0.97 17.61
N GLY A 11 0.29 1.07 17.25
CA GLY A 11 -0.12 1.49 15.91
C GLY A 11 0.47 2.85 15.53
N ALA A 12 0.41 3.83 16.42
CA ALA A 12 0.99 5.16 16.19
C ALA A 12 2.52 5.14 15.96
N ARG A 13 3.22 4.13 16.47
CA ARG A 13 4.70 4.00 16.32
C ARG A 13 5.13 3.26 15.06
N TRP A 14 4.26 2.51 14.40
CA TRP A 14 4.63 1.68 13.24
C TRP A 14 5.29 2.49 12.12
N LEU A 15 4.77 3.69 11.84
CA LEU A 15 5.37 4.55 10.82
C LEU A 15 6.77 5.03 11.21
N GLY A 16 6.95 5.46 12.47
CA GLY A 16 8.25 5.91 12.99
C GLY A 16 9.29 4.79 13.00
N GLU A 17 8.90 3.56 13.37
CA GLU A 17 9.79 2.40 13.29
C GLU A 17 10.08 2.01 11.84
N GLY A 18 9.10 2.16 10.92
CA GLY A 18 9.32 2.02 9.48
C GLY A 18 10.36 3.03 8.95
N TRP A 19 10.30 4.27 9.43
CA TRP A 19 11.30 5.29 9.13
C TRP A 19 12.71 4.89 9.60
N GLN A 20 12.84 4.31 10.79
CA GLN A 20 14.13 3.82 11.28
C GLN A 20 14.68 2.68 10.41
N LEU A 21 13.81 1.77 9.94
CA LEU A 21 14.21 0.73 9.00
C LEU A 21 14.63 1.32 7.63
N PHE A 22 13.97 2.36 7.16
CA PHE A 22 14.41 3.10 5.96
C PHE A 22 15.81 3.68 6.16
N LEU A 23 16.05 4.37 7.28
CA LEU A 23 17.35 4.96 7.60
C LEU A 23 18.48 3.92 7.75
N GLY A 24 18.16 2.67 8.07
CA GLY A 24 19.12 1.57 8.16
C GLY A 24 19.77 1.20 6.81
N ALA A 25 19.10 1.46 5.67
CA ALA A 25 19.62 1.17 4.33
C ALA A 25 18.97 2.07 3.24
N PRO A 26 19.10 3.40 3.31
CA PRO A 26 18.29 4.31 2.49
C PRO A 26 18.47 4.12 1.00
N LEU A 27 19.71 3.96 0.51
CA LEU A 27 19.98 3.73 -0.91
C LEU A 27 19.42 2.37 -1.38
N GLY A 28 19.50 1.34 -0.55
CA GLY A 28 18.92 0.03 -0.85
C GLY A 28 17.39 0.10 -0.99
N TRP A 29 16.73 0.83 -0.09
CA TRP A 29 15.30 1.05 -0.16
C TRP A 29 14.86 1.84 -1.38
N LEU A 30 15.57 2.93 -1.71
CA LEU A 30 15.30 3.71 -2.91
C LEU A 30 15.47 2.87 -4.18
N ALA A 31 16.56 2.10 -4.26
CA ALA A 31 16.79 1.19 -5.39
C ALA A 31 15.67 0.14 -5.51
N MET A 32 15.19 -0.39 -4.38
CA MET A 32 14.12 -1.39 -4.35
C MET A 32 12.77 -0.81 -4.81
N VAL A 33 12.42 0.39 -4.34
CA VAL A 33 11.19 1.08 -4.78
C VAL A 33 11.27 1.46 -6.25
N PHE A 34 12.43 1.94 -6.71
CA PHE A 34 12.63 2.25 -8.13
C PHE A 34 12.51 1.00 -9.01
N ALA A 35 13.15 -0.12 -8.61
CA ALA A 35 13.04 -1.38 -9.32
C ALA A 35 11.58 -1.88 -9.36
N TYR A 36 10.87 -1.79 -8.26
CA TYR A 36 9.45 -2.12 -8.18
C TYR A 36 8.62 -1.26 -9.15
N TRP A 37 8.80 0.06 -9.13
CA TRP A 37 8.09 0.96 -10.03
C TRP A 37 8.37 0.67 -11.51
N LEU A 38 9.64 0.46 -11.85
CA LEU A 38 10.04 0.09 -13.21
C LEU A 38 9.35 -1.20 -13.66
N LEU A 39 9.40 -2.25 -12.83
CA LEU A 39 8.77 -3.54 -13.13
C LEU A 39 7.25 -3.42 -13.27
N MET A 40 6.59 -2.68 -12.36
CA MET A 40 5.14 -2.47 -12.41
C MET A 40 4.72 -1.63 -13.63
N THR A 41 5.51 -0.61 -13.98
CA THR A 41 5.28 0.19 -15.20
C THR A 41 5.40 -0.70 -16.45
N LEU A 42 6.47 -1.50 -16.55
CA LEU A 42 6.65 -2.44 -17.67
C LEU A 42 5.52 -3.47 -17.74
N ALA A 43 5.08 -4.00 -16.58
CA ALA A 43 3.96 -4.94 -16.52
C ALA A 43 2.62 -4.31 -16.94
N SER A 44 2.49 -2.99 -16.77
CA SER A 44 1.27 -2.24 -17.12
C SER A 44 1.23 -1.75 -18.57
N LEU A 45 2.35 -1.84 -19.33
CA LEU A 45 2.42 -1.36 -20.71
C LEU A 45 1.46 -2.06 -21.68
N PRO A 46 1.24 -3.40 -21.63
CA PRO A 46 0.32 -4.05 -22.55
C PRO A 46 -1.12 -3.57 -22.29
N PRO A 47 -1.80 -2.96 -23.29
CA PRO A 47 -3.17 -2.51 -23.12
C PRO A 47 -4.10 -3.67 -22.76
N LEU A 48 -5.07 -3.42 -21.90
CA LEU A 48 -6.03 -4.38 -21.33
C LEU A 48 -5.42 -5.41 -20.36
N VAL A 49 -4.28 -6.00 -20.72
CA VAL A 49 -3.61 -7.04 -19.90
C VAL A 49 -2.88 -6.38 -18.73
N GLY A 50 -2.24 -5.23 -18.93
CA GLY A 50 -1.45 -4.55 -17.91
C GLY A 50 -2.28 -4.14 -16.69
N VAL A 51 -3.52 -3.69 -16.91
CA VAL A 51 -4.46 -3.32 -15.82
C VAL A 51 -4.75 -4.53 -14.90
N ALA A 52 -4.77 -5.74 -15.46
CA ALA A 52 -5.01 -6.97 -14.70
C ALA A 52 -3.70 -7.53 -14.08
N VAL A 53 -2.58 -7.47 -14.80
CA VAL A 53 -1.31 -8.05 -14.36
C VAL A 53 -0.74 -7.34 -13.14
N ALA A 54 -0.78 -6.02 -13.11
CA ALA A 54 -0.23 -5.24 -12.00
C ALA A 54 -0.84 -5.63 -10.64
N PRO A 55 -2.17 -5.64 -10.44
CA PRO A 55 -2.77 -6.08 -9.17
C PRO A 55 -2.43 -7.53 -8.81
N VAL A 56 -2.29 -8.44 -9.80
CA VAL A 56 -1.94 -9.84 -9.54
C VAL A 56 -0.52 -9.98 -8.97
N LEU A 57 0.40 -9.10 -9.33
CA LEU A 57 1.77 -9.15 -8.84
C LEU A 57 1.97 -8.49 -7.46
N VAL A 58 1.05 -7.62 -7.03
CA VAL A 58 1.15 -6.89 -5.75
C VAL A 58 1.43 -7.79 -4.54
N PRO A 59 0.73 -8.93 -4.31
CA PRO A 59 1.00 -9.78 -3.15
C PRO A 59 2.43 -10.35 -3.16
N ALA A 60 2.95 -10.75 -4.31
CA ALA A 60 4.31 -11.28 -4.41
C ALA A 60 5.37 -10.21 -4.09
N PHE A 61 5.23 -9.00 -4.63
CA PHE A 61 6.12 -7.88 -4.29
C PHE A 61 5.98 -7.43 -2.83
N SER A 62 4.80 -7.50 -2.25
CA SER A 62 4.59 -7.22 -0.82
C SER A 62 5.45 -8.11 0.07
N VAL A 63 5.55 -9.42 -0.25
CA VAL A 63 6.47 -10.33 0.44
C VAL A 63 7.92 -9.86 0.32
N GLY A 64 8.33 -9.40 -0.85
CA GLY A 64 9.68 -8.88 -1.10
C GLY A 64 10.01 -7.66 -0.23
N PHE A 65 9.13 -6.67 -0.17
CA PHE A 65 9.31 -5.50 0.69
C PHE A 65 9.36 -5.86 2.18
N MET A 66 8.52 -6.80 2.60
CA MET A 66 8.52 -7.25 4.00
C MET A 66 9.76 -8.09 4.33
N ALA A 67 10.29 -8.87 3.38
CA ALA A 67 11.56 -9.58 3.54
C ALA A 67 12.74 -8.60 3.66
N ALA A 68 12.75 -7.54 2.87
CA ALA A 68 13.72 -6.45 2.97
C ALA A 68 13.69 -5.77 4.35
N ALA A 69 12.49 -5.41 4.82
CA ALA A 69 12.32 -4.82 6.14
C ALA A 69 12.80 -5.75 7.27
N ARG A 70 12.53 -7.04 7.15
CA ARG A 70 13.01 -8.07 8.07
C ARG A 70 14.54 -8.17 8.06
N ALA A 71 15.16 -8.17 6.89
CA ALA A 71 16.62 -8.23 6.74
C ALA A 71 17.29 -7.03 7.40
N VAL A 72 16.85 -5.81 7.09
CA VAL A 72 17.36 -4.58 7.71
C VAL A 72 17.14 -4.59 9.24
N GLY A 73 15.95 -4.99 9.69
CA GLY A 73 15.63 -5.09 11.12
C GLY A 73 16.45 -6.11 11.89
N SER A 74 17.06 -7.10 11.21
CA SER A 74 18.00 -8.07 11.78
C SER A 74 19.47 -7.73 11.53
N GLY A 75 19.78 -6.52 11.07
CA GLY A 75 21.15 -6.06 10.79
C GLY A 75 21.79 -6.67 9.54
N GLN A 76 21.00 -7.32 8.68
CA GLN A 76 21.46 -7.87 7.42
C GLN A 76 21.45 -6.80 6.32
N ARG A 77 22.23 -7.02 5.25
CA ARG A 77 22.24 -6.12 4.10
C ARG A 77 20.92 -6.23 3.32
N LEU A 78 20.41 -5.09 2.87
CA LEU A 78 19.30 -5.05 1.95
C LEU A 78 19.81 -5.35 0.54
N GLU A 79 19.39 -6.50 -0.01
CA GLU A 79 19.70 -6.91 -1.37
C GLU A 79 18.49 -6.79 -2.27
N LEU A 80 18.66 -6.32 -3.51
CA LEU A 80 17.55 -6.22 -4.48
C LEU A 80 16.88 -7.56 -4.78
N ALA A 81 17.62 -8.67 -4.64
CA ALA A 81 17.09 -10.02 -4.81
C ALA A 81 15.93 -10.34 -3.86
N LEU A 82 15.83 -9.66 -2.69
CA LEU A 82 14.73 -9.81 -1.74
C LEU A 82 13.39 -9.36 -2.33
N LEU A 83 13.39 -8.44 -3.30
CA LEU A 83 12.17 -8.01 -3.99
C LEU A 83 11.42 -9.19 -4.63
N PHE A 84 12.16 -10.22 -5.04
CA PHE A 84 11.63 -11.40 -5.71
C PHE A 84 11.34 -12.58 -4.77
N GLU A 85 11.38 -12.39 -3.45
CA GLU A 85 11.13 -13.45 -2.46
C GLU A 85 9.75 -14.10 -2.63
N GLY A 86 8.71 -13.30 -2.94
CA GLY A 86 7.36 -13.81 -3.19
C GLY A 86 7.19 -14.56 -4.53
N PHE A 87 8.18 -14.48 -5.43
CA PHE A 87 8.18 -15.17 -6.72
C PHE A 87 8.92 -16.51 -6.70
N ARG A 88 9.54 -16.87 -5.59
CA ARG A 88 10.27 -18.13 -5.46
C ARG A 88 9.34 -19.31 -5.18
N PRO A 89 9.59 -20.50 -5.74
CA PRO A 89 8.90 -21.71 -5.30
C PRO A 89 9.23 -22.05 -3.84
N PRO A 90 8.29 -22.56 -3.06
CA PRO A 90 6.90 -22.91 -3.39
C PRO A 90 5.87 -21.76 -3.20
N VAL A 91 6.32 -20.56 -2.85
CA VAL A 91 5.50 -19.41 -2.44
C VAL A 91 4.69 -18.84 -3.60
N LEU A 92 5.28 -18.78 -4.80
CA LEU A 92 4.73 -18.14 -6.00
C LEU A 92 3.27 -18.53 -6.28
N ARG A 93 2.97 -19.84 -6.27
CA ARG A 93 1.60 -20.31 -6.58
C ARG A 93 0.55 -19.65 -5.68
N THR A 94 0.82 -19.58 -4.39
CA THR A 94 -0.11 -19.01 -3.41
C THR A 94 -0.20 -17.49 -3.58
N GLN A 95 0.91 -16.81 -3.91
CA GLN A 95 0.90 -15.37 -4.18
C GLN A 95 0.10 -15.02 -5.44
N LEU A 96 0.19 -15.83 -6.50
CA LEU A 96 -0.63 -15.65 -7.70
C LEU A 96 -2.12 -15.86 -7.42
N VAL A 97 -2.49 -16.86 -6.60
CA VAL A 97 -3.90 -17.05 -6.18
C VAL A 97 -4.38 -15.83 -5.37
N LEU A 98 -3.57 -15.31 -4.44
CA LEU A 98 -3.87 -14.07 -3.72
C LEU A 98 -4.01 -12.89 -4.68
N GLY A 99 -3.14 -12.77 -5.66
CA GLY A 99 -3.19 -11.70 -6.67
C GLY A 99 -4.45 -11.75 -7.53
N LEU A 100 -4.86 -12.93 -7.98
CA LEU A 100 -6.13 -13.11 -8.71
C LEU A 100 -7.33 -12.77 -7.83
N ALA A 101 -7.31 -13.18 -6.56
CA ALA A 101 -8.35 -12.82 -5.60
C ALA A 101 -8.38 -11.29 -5.35
N TYR A 102 -7.21 -10.63 -5.28
CA TYR A 102 -7.12 -9.19 -5.15
C TYR A 102 -7.71 -8.46 -6.36
N LEU A 103 -7.35 -8.90 -7.58
CA LEU A 103 -7.92 -8.37 -8.82
C LEU A 103 -9.45 -8.52 -8.84
N ALA A 104 -9.98 -9.70 -8.45
CA ALA A 104 -11.41 -9.93 -8.38
C ALA A 104 -12.10 -8.99 -7.37
N CYS A 105 -11.50 -8.79 -6.19
CA CYS A 105 -12.00 -7.84 -5.20
C CYS A 105 -12.01 -6.40 -5.72
N LEU A 106 -10.94 -5.96 -6.41
CA LEU A 106 -10.89 -4.64 -7.04
C LEU A 106 -11.98 -4.47 -8.10
N ALA A 107 -12.17 -5.48 -8.96
CA ALA A 107 -13.24 -5.45 -9.96
C ALA A 107 -14.62 -5.35 -9.31
N LEU A 108 -14.87 -6.06 -8.21
CA LEU A 108 -16.13 -5.96 -7.46
C LEU A 108 -16.32 -4.57 -6.84
N VAL A 109 -15.27 -3.99 -6.22
CA VAL A 109 -15.34 -2.63 -5.67
C VAL A 109 -15.66 -1.63 -6.78
N LEU A 110 -14.95 -1.67 -7.90
CA LEU A 110 -15.19 -0.77 -9.04
C LEU A 110 -16.58 -0.98 -9.65
N SER A 111 -17.04 -2.23 -9.73
CA SER A 111 -18.42 -2.50 -10.19
C SER A 111 -19.48 -1.91 -9.26
N ALA A 112 -19.26 -1.95 -7.96
CA ALA A 112 -20.18 -1.34 -7.00
C ALA A 112 -20.26 0.19 -7.17
N THR A 113 -19.16 0.86 -7.51
CA THR A 113 -19.16 2.32 -7.72
C THR A 113 -20.03 2.74 -8.92
N THR A 114 -20.23 1.86 -9.89
CA THR A 114 -21.06 2.17 -11.07
C THR A 114 -22.51 2.48 -10.71
N LEU A 115 -22.99 1.99 -9.57
CA LEU A 115 -24.33 2.28 -9.07
C LEU A 115 -24.49 3.74 -8.61
N ALA A 116 -23.39 4.39 -8.25
CA ALA A 116 -23.39 5.76 -7.76
C ALA A 116 -23.14 6.79 -8.88
N ASP A 117 -22.18 6.54 -9.79
CA ASP A 117 -21.71 7.51 -10.79
C ASP A 117 -21.89 7.08 -12.26
N GLY A 118 -22.67 6.01 -12.51
CA GLY A 118 -22.83 5.45 -13.85
C GLY A 118 -21.54 4.93 -14.47
N GLY A 119 -20.50 4.68 -13.63
CA GLY A 119 -19.25 4.06 -14.03
C GLY A 119 -18.16 5.04 -14.47
N ALA A 120 -18.24 6.32 -14.13
CA ALA A 120 -17.20 7.31 -14.44
C ALA A 120 -15.87 6.95 -13.76
N LEU A 121 -15.90 6.67 -12.46
CA LEU A 121 -14.73 6.24 -11.69
C LEU A 121 -14.13 4.92 -12.20
N ALA A 122 -14.99 3.93 -12.46
CA ALA A 122 -14.57 2.62 -12.97
C ALA A 122 -13.89 2.74 -14.35
N ARG A 123 -14.45 3.53 -15.26
CA ARG A 123 -13.83 3.81 -16.58
C ARG A 123 -12.50 4.51 -16.43
N TRP A 124 -12.42 5.54 -15.60
CA TRP A 124 -11.16 6.24 -15.34
C TRP A 124 -10.07 5.29 -14.85
N MET A 125 -10.37 4.48 -13.84
CA MET A 125 -9.40 3.51 -13.29
C MET A 125 -9.00 2.42 -14.30
N ALA A 126 -9.91 1.99 -15.18
CA ALA A 126 -9.65 0.92 -16.14
C ALA A 126 -8.95 1.41 -17.42
N THR A 127 -9.23 2.62 -17.88
CA THR A 127 -8.76 3.11 -19.20
C THR A 127 -7.79 4.28 -19.12
N GLY A 128 -7.64 4.90 -17.93
CA GLY A 128 -6.89 6.14 -17.75
C GLY A 128 -7.58 7.38 -18.34
N GLN A 129 -8.78 7.24 -18.95
CA GLN A 129 -9.52 8.37 -19.49
C GLN A 129 -10.08 9.23 -18.35
N HIS A 130 -9.55 10.44 -18.23
CA HIS A 130 -9.96 11.38 -17.21
C HIS A 130 -11.43 11.79 -17.40
N PRO A 131 -12.29 11.68 -16.38
CA PRO A 131 -13.63 12.22 -16.45
C PRO A 131 -13.56 13.75 -16.59
N GLY A 132 -14.55 14.35 -17.27
CA GLY A 132 -14.59 15.82 -17.38
C GLY A 132 -14.66 16.51 -16.02
N GLU A 133 -14.29 17.79 -15.95
CA GLU A 133 -14.27 18.55 -14.71
C GLU A 133 -15.64 18.57 -14.00
N ASP A 134 -16.73 18.69 -14.77
CA ASP A 134 -18.09 18.65 -14.25
C ASP A 134 -18.40 17.31 -13.58
N ALA A 135 -17.92 16.21 -14.14
CA ALA A 135 -18.09 14.87 -13.55
C ALA A 135 -17.31 14.73 -12.23
N LEU A 136 -16.12 15.26 -12.15
CA LEU A 136 -15.28 15.23 -10.94
C LEU A 136 -15.88 16.03 -9.78
N GLN A 137 -16.62 17.10 -10.08
CA GLN A 137 -17.27 17.96 -9.09
C GLN A 137 -18.69 17.50 -8.74
N SER A 138 -19.19 16.43 -9.37
CA SER A 138 -20.54 15.94 -9.14
C SER A 138 -20.68 15.19 -7.82
N GLU A 139 -21.83 15.31 -7.16
CA GLU A 139 -22.17 14.54 -5.96
C GLU A 139 -22.10 13.02 -6.22
N ALA A 140 -22.47 12.60 -7.44
CA ALA A 140 -22.41 11.21 -7.86
C ALA A 140 -20.98 10.66 -7.83
N PHE A 141 -19.99 11.44 -8.27
CA PHE A 141 -18.60 11.05 -8.25
C PHE A 141 -18.04 10.95 -6.80
N PHE A 142 -18.40 11.90 -5.93
CA PHE A 142 -18.06 11.83 -4.50
C PHE A 142 -18.72 10.62 -3.82
N ALA A 143 -19.97 10.31 -4.15
CA ALA A 143 -20.65 9.11 -3.68
C ALA A 143 -19.94 7.83 -4.15
N ALA A 144 -19.47 7.77 -5.40
CA ALA A 144 -18.67 6.66 -5.92
C ALA A 144 -17.33 6.50 -5.18
N LEU A 145 -16.64 7.60 -4.88
CA LEU A 145 -15.40 7.56 -4.08
C LEU A 145 -15.68 7.06 -2.65
N ALA A 146 -16.75 7.51 -2.02
CA ALA A 146 -17.15 7.03 -0.69
C ALA A 146 -17.52 5.54 -0.71
N CYS A 147 -18.24 5.11 -1.72
CA CYS A 147 -18.56 3.69 -1.98
C CYS A 147 -17.29 2.87 -2.17
N ALA A 148 -16.36 3.33 -3.01
CA ALA A 148 -15.08 2.67 -3.22
C ALA A 148 -14.30 2.55 -1.89
N ALA A 149 -14.20 3.62 -1.12
CA ALA A 149 -13.50 3.63 0.18
C ALA A 149 -14.14 2.62 1.15
N LEU A 150 -15.46 2.60 1.26
CA LEU A 150 -16.20 1.71 2.15
C LEU A 150 -15.95 0.24 1.84
N PHE A 151 -16.04 -0.15 0.56
CA PHE A 151 -15.82 -1.54 0.15
C PHE A 151 -14.35 -1.92 0.06
N TYR A 152 -13.44 -0.96 -0.14
CA TYR A 152 -12.00 -1.23 -0.18
C TYR A 152 -11.41 -1.50 1.20
N VAL A 153 -11.96 -0.94 2.29
CA VAL A 153 -11.47 -1.21 3.65
C VAL A 153 -11.46 -2.70 4.00
N PRO A 154 -12.54 -3.47 3.83
CA PRO A 154 -12.49 -4.92 4.04
C PRO A 154 -11.47 -5.64 3.15
N VAL A 155 -11.32 -5.22 1.88
CA VAL A 155 -10.31 -5.77 0.97
C VAL A 155 -8.91 -5.50 1.52
N MET A 156 -8.62 -4.27 1.93
CA MET A 156 -7.35 -3.92 2.57
C MET A 156 -7.06 -4.79 3.80
N MET A 157 -8.05 -5.01 4.67
CA MET A 157 -7.91 -5.88 5.85
C MET A 157 -7.59 -7.32 5.47
N MET A 158 -8.21 -7.85 4.42
CA MET A 158 -7.93 -9.21 3.92
C MET A 158 -6.51 -9.34 3.38
N PHE A 159 -6.00 -8.35 2.68
CA PHE A 159 -4.72 -8.43 1.98
C PHE A 159 -3.53 -7.85 2.75
N TRP A 160 -3.74 -7.17 3.88
CA TRP A 160 -2.66 -6.53 4.66
C TRP A 160 -1.58 -7.50 5.12
N PHE A 161 -1.98 -8.61 5.71
CA PHE A 161 -1.09 -9.64 6.23
C PHE A 161 -1.09 -10.94 5.41
N ALA A 162 -2.04 -11.13 4.49
CA ALA A 162 -2.19 -12.39 3.77
C ALA A 162 -0.93 -12.79 2.98
N PRO A 163 -0.23 -11.88 2.26
CA PRO A 163 0.97 -12.24 1.53
C PRO A 163 2.08 -12.83 2.41
N PRO A 164 2.53 -12.16 3.51
CA PRO A 164 3.55 -12.73 4.38
C PRO A 164 3.06 -13.95 5.17
N LEU A 165 1.78 -14.03 5.54
CA LEU A 165 1.21 -15.21 6.18
C LEU A 165 1.30 -16.43 5.26
N ALA A 166 0.95 -16.27 4.00
CA ALA A 166 1.07 -17.33 3.01
C ALA A 166 2.54 -17.73 2.75
N ALA A 167 3.45 -16.76 2.68
CA ALA A 167 4.85 -17.00 2.39
C ALA A 167 5.61 -17.63 3.55
N TRP A 168 5.48 -17.09 4.76
CA TRP A 168 6.33 -17.44 5.90
C TRP A 168 5.75 -18.52 6.81
N HIS A 169 4.45 -18.79 6.68
CA HIS A 169 3.78 -19.82 7.47
C HIS A 169 3.16 -20.93 6.62
N ALA A 170 3.46 -20.98 5.32
CA ALA A 170 2.98 -21.98 4.37
C ALA A 170 1.45 -22.16 4.44
N THR A 171 0.71 -21.08 4.69
CA THR A 171 -0.76 -21.13 4.75
C THR A 171 -1.36 -20.99 3.36
N GLY A 172 -2.42 -21.74 3.07
CA GLY A 172 -3.17 -21.55 1.82
C GLY A 172 -3.84 -20.18 1.76
N ALA A 173 -4.07 -19.65 0.53
CA ALA A 173 -4.58 -18.32 0.28
C ALA A 173 -5.85 -17.97 1.09
N GLY A 174 -6.86 -18.83 1.09
CA GLY A 174 -8.10 -18.60 1.84
C GLY A 174 -7.90 -18.45 3.35
N LYS A 175 -7.05 -19.30 3.95
CA LYS A 175 -6.67 -19.18 5.36
C LYS A 175 -5.91 -17.89 5.64
N ALA A 176 -4.97 -17.50 4.75
CA ALA A 176 -4.19 -16.28 4.90
C ALA A 176 -5.09 -15.04 4.87
N LEU A 177 -6.04 -14.97 3.93
CA LEU A 177 -7.04 -13.89 3.85
C LEU A 177 -7.89 -13.81 5.12
N PHE A 178 -8.41 -14.95 5.57
CA PHE A 178 -9.22 -15.02 6.80
C PHE A 178 -8.44 -14.52 8.02
N PHE A 179 -7.24 -15.04 8.26
CA PHE A 179 -6.42 -14.62 9.40
C PHE A 179 -6.02 -13.16 9.31
N SER A 180 -5.70 -12.65 8.11
CA SER A 180 -5.39 -11.25 7.90
C SER A 180 -6.58 -10.35 8.28
N PHE A 181 -7.77 -10.66 7.77
CA PHE A 181 -8.98 -9.89 8.05
C PHE A 181 -9.25 -9.79 9.56
N PHE A 182 -9.30 -10.94 10.25
CA PHE A 182 -9.58 -10.95 11.68
C PHE A 182 -8.44 -10.34 12.52
N ALA A 183 -7.19 -10.49 12.11
CA ALA A 183 -6.07 -9.82 12.77
C ALA A 183 -6.18 -8.29 12.68
N CYS A 184 -6.55 -7.75 11.52
CA CYS A 184 -6.82 -6.32 11.35
C CYS A 184 -8.03 -5.88 12.17
N LEU A 185 -9.13 -6.65 12.13
CA LEU A 185 -10.35 -6.35 12.87
C LEU A 185 -10.11 -6.33 14.39
N MET A 186 -9.39 -7.30 14.93
CA MET A 186 -9.04 -7.34 16.36
C MET A 186 -8.13 -6.18 16.76
N ASN A 187 -7.34 -5.65 15.83
CA ASN A 187 -6.40 -4.56 16.04
C ASN A 187 -6.87 -3.21 15.46
N TRP A 188 -8.18 -3.03 15.22
CA TRP A 188 -8.73 -1.86 14.54
C TRP A 188 -8.30 -0.53 15.16
N ARG A 189 -8.16 -0.47 16.50
CA ARG A 189 -7.71 0.74 17.22
C ARG A 189 -6.26 1.10 16.88
N ALA A 190 -5.38 0.09 16.78
CA ALA A 190 -3.99 0.30 16.39
C ALA A 190 -3.89 0.72 14.91
N PHE A 191 -4.69 0.11 14.03
CA PHE A 191 -4.77 0.49 12.62
C PHE A 191 -5.36 1.89 12.42
N LEU A 192 -6.35 2.28 13.20
CA LEU A 192 -6.90 3.65 13.17
C LEU A 192 -5.81 4.67 13.55
N ALA A 193 -5.08 4.43 14.65
CA ALA A 193 -3.96 5.29 15.06
C ALA A 193 -2.86 5.35 14.00
N TYR A 194 -2.48 4.19 13.42
CA TYR A 194 -1.52 4.13 12.32
C TYR A 194 -2.00 4.92 11.09
N GLY A 195 -3.25 4.73 10.67
CA GLY A 195 -3.84 5.45 9.54
C GLY A 195 -3.87 6.96 9.78
N THR A 196 -4.26 7.39 10.98
CA THR A 196 -4.27 8.82 11.36
C THR A 196 -2.87 9.43 11.33
N VAL A 197 -1.87 8.77 11.93
CA VAL A 197 -0.47 9.25 11.91
C VAL A 197 0.07 9.25 10.48
N THR A 198 -0.20 8.20 9.71
CA THR A 198 0.22 8.12 8.31
C THR A 198 -0.40 9.26 7.51
N ALA A 199 -1.71 9.47 7.58
CA ALA A 199 -2.38 10.58 6.89
C ALA A 199 -1.84 11.95 7.32
N ALA A 200 -1.60 12.15 8.62
CA ALA A 200 -1.01 13.39 9.11
C ALA A 200 0.38 13.63 8.51
N VAL A 201 1.26 12.63 8.52
CA VAL A 201 2.65 12.77 8.04
C VAL A 201 2.74 12.82 6.51
N THR A 202 1.92 12.04 5.79
CA THR A 202 2.04 11.92 4.33
C THR A 202 1.19 12.90 3.54
N LEU A 203 0.10 13.40 4.12
CA LEU A 203 -0.83 14.31 3.44
C LEU A 203 -0.91 15.67 4.14
N VAL A 204 -1.26 15.69 5.43
CA VAL A 204 -1.59 16.95 6.11
C VAL A 204 -0.36 17.83 6.32
N LEU A 205 0.72 17.29 6.88
CA LEU A 205 1.95 18.06 7.13
C LEU A 205 2.60 18.57 5.84
N PRO A 206 2.81 17.77 4.78
CA PRO A 206 3.32 18.27 3.51
C PRO A 206 2.40 19.32 2.89
N PHE A 207 1.09 19.11 2.90
CA PHE A 207 0.14 20.09 2.37
C PHE A 207 0.23 21.43 3.11
N LEU A 208 0.24 21.42 4.43
CA LEU A 208 0.35 22.66 5.23
C LEU A 208 1.70 23.34 5.03
N ALA A 209 2.80 22.58 5.00
CA ALA A 209 4.14 23.13 4.79
C ALA A 209 4.28 23.76 3.40
N LEU A 210 3.85 23.07 2.35
CA LEU A 210 3.92 23.56 0.98
C LEU A 210 2.99 24.76 0.75
N SER A 211 1.76 24.70 1.28
CA SER A 211 0.81 25.82 1.20
C SER A 211 1.32 27.05 1.96
N GLY A 212 1.86 26.85 3.17
CA GLY A 212 2.46 27.92 3.96
C GLY A 212 3.64 28.59 3.24
N LEU A 213 4.51 27.81 2.61
CA LEU A 213 5.63 28.33 1.82
C LEU A 213 5.16 29.10 0.58
N MET A 214 4.13 28.59 -0.12
CA MET A 214 3.50 29.30 -1.24
C MET A 214 2.93 30.65 -0.81
N LEU A 215 2.18 30.68 0.28
CA LEU A 215 1.59 31.94 0.80
C LEU A 215 2.66 32.92 1.26
N ALA A 216 3.66 32.46 2.02
CA ALA A 216 4.76 33.31 2.50
C ALA A 216 5.60 33.90 1.38
N SER A 217 5.71 33.24 0.23
CA SER A 217 6.45 33.75 -0.95
C SER A 217 5.60 34.59 -1.91
N GLY A 218 4.32 34.81 -1.59
CA GLY A 218 3.40 35.49 -2.52
C GLY A 218 3.22 34.77 -3.85
N GLY A 219 3.38 33.42 -3.85
CA GLY A 219 3.31 32.58 -5.04
C GLY A 219 4.62 32.44 -5.84
N ALA A 220 5.68 33.18 -5.49
CA ALA A 220 6.95 33.15 -6.24
C ALA A 220 7.62 31.76 -6.25
N LEU A 221 7.37 30.94 -5.23
CA LEU A 221 7.92 29.59 -5.08
C LEU A 221 6.94 28.49 -5.50
N ALA A 222 5.87 28.79 -6.25
CA ALA A 222 4.87 27.79 -6.62
C ALA A 222 5.47 26.58 -7.37
N VAL A 223 6.28 26.81 -8.38
CA VAL A 223 6.93 25.75 -9.17
C VAL A 223 7.94 24.94 -8.34
N PRO A 224 8.92 25.57 -7.61
CA PRO A 224 9.81 24.82 -6.74
C PRO A 224 9.08 24.01 -5.65
N VAL A 225 8.03 24.58 -5.06
CA VAL A 225 7.25 23.91 -4.01
C VAL A 225 6.57 22.64 -4.54
N VAL A 226 5.91 22.71 -5.70
CA VAL A 226 5.29 21.54 -6.32
C VAL A 226 6.34 20.48 -6.68
N SER A 227 7.53 20.89 -7.10
CA SER A 227 8.63 19.98 -7.42
C SER A 227 9.15 19.20 -6.20
N LEU A 228 8.93 19.66 -4.97
CA LEU A 228 9.30 18.94 -3.74
C LEU A 228 8.37 17.75 -3.44
N ALA A 229 7.19 17.69 -4.04
CA ALA A 229 6.27 16.57 -3.80
C ALA A 229 6.86 15.23 -4.21
N PHE A 230 7.58 15.17 -5.34
CA PHE A 230 8.18 13.92 -5.83
C PHE A 230 9.31 13.39 -4.92
N PRO A 231 10.32 14.18 -4.49
CA PRO A 231 11.31 13.73 -3.50
C PRO A 231 10.68 13.26 -2.18
N LEU A 232 9.64 13.94 -1.70
CA LEU A 232 8.92 13.51 -0.50
C LEU A 232 8.30 12.13 -0.66
N LEU A 233 7.64 11.86 -1.79
CA LEU A 233 7.07 10.55 -2.09
C LEU A 233 8.14 9.46 -2.15
N LEU A 234 9.31 9.73 -2.74
CA LEU A 234 10.43 8.79 -2.81
C LEU A 234 10.92 8.35 -1.43
N VAL A 235 10.83 9.22 -0.42
CA VAL A 235 11.24 8.92 0.95
C VAL A 235 10.11 8.27 1.75
N LEU A 236 8.87 8.72 1.55
CA LEU A 236 7.72 8.22 2.29
C LEU A 236 7.33 6.79 1.89
N LEU A 237 7.42 6.43 0.60
CA LEU A 237 7.05 5.11 0.13
C LEU A 237 7.85 3.96 0.76
N PRO A 238 9.19 3.99 0.79
CA PRO A 238 9.98 2.98 1.52
C PRO A 238 9.59 2.88 3.00
N THR A 239 9.35 4.03 3.63
CA THR A 239 8.93 4.09 5.04
C THR A 239 7.60 3.38 5.26
N LEU A 240 6.62 3.59 4.36
CA LEU A 240 5.34 2.91 4.39
C LEU A 240 5.49 1.40 4.21
N PHE A 241 6.26 0.95 3.20
CA PHE A 241 6.50 -0.48 3.00
C PHE A 241 7.21 -1.13 4.19
N ALA A 242 8.20 -0.45 4.78
CA ALA A 242 8.87 -0.93 5.98
C ALA A 242 7.91 -1.01 7.19
N SER A 243 6.99 -0.06 7.33
CA SER A 243 6.01 -0.03 8.44
C SER A 243 5.01 -1.18 8.37
N PHE A 244 4.72 -1.73 7.19
CA PHE A 244 3.89 -2.94 7.05
C PHE A 244 4.54 -4.15 7.75
N TYR A 245 5.86 -4.32 7.61
CA TYR A 245 6.58 -5.34 8.35
C TYR A 245 6.55 -5.10 9.86
N VAL A 246 6.67 -3.86 10.32
CA VAL A 246 6.59 -3.54 11.75
C VAL A 246 5.23 -3.96 12.31
N SER A 247 4.15 -3.64 11.62
CA SER A 247 2.80 -4.05 12.01
C SER A 247 2.65 -5.59 12.05
N TYR A 248 3.19 -6.28 11.05
CA TYR A 248 3.20 -7.75 11.00
C TYR A 248 3.98 -8.35 12.17
N ARG A 249 5.19 -7.85 12.43
CA ARG A 249 6.02 -8.30 13.54
C ARG A 249 5.30 -8.17 14.87
N ASP A 250 4.63 -7.04 15.12
CA ASP A 250 3.93 -6.79 16.38
C ASP A 250 2.70 -7.70 16.56
N VAL A 251 2.00 -8.01 15.48
CA VAL A 251 0.77 -8.80 15.52
C VAL A 251 1.05 -10.31 15.50
N PHE A 252 2.08 -10.79 14.79
CA PHE A 252 2.28 -12.22 14.55
C PHE A 252 3.61 -12.80 15.05
N ALA A 253 4.65 -11.99 15.33
CA ALA A 253 5.89 -12.55 15.82
C ALA A 253 5.73 -13.11 17.26
N SER A 254 6.17 -14.34 17.47
CA SER A 254 6.39 -14.87 18.83
C SER A 254 7.54 -14.12 19.49
N LYS A 255 7.39 -13.80 20.79
CA LYS A 255 8.54 -13.41 21.61
C LYS A 255 9.55 -14.52 21.67
#